data_adfdeccfcad2225f5abeeffb9be0e37d
#
_entry.id   adfdeccfcad2225f5abeeffb9be0e37d
#
_cell.length_a   1.000
_cell.length_b   1.000
_cell.length_c   1.000
_cell.angle_alpha   90.00
_cell.angle_beta   90.00
_cell.angle_gamma   90.00
#
_symmetry.space_group_name_H-M   'P 1'
#
loop_
_entity.id
_entity.type
_entity.pdbx_description
1 polymer ?
#
loop_
_entity_poly.entity_id
_entity_poly.type
_entity_poly.pdbx_seq_one_letter_code
_entity_poly.pdbx_strand_id
1 'polypeptide(L)'
;DETMIALARTIPLFKSTVEDYVKGNPAAILVVEFAEESWSENLSKVKQLKEIMVSIISKGKSENLKESGIDQGVVVIEPSSEQNRISEMRKSGLNIMMSMKSEAKPVSFVEDCAVPLPHLAEYTHGLTDIFKKYGTNGTWYAHASVGCLHVRPVLNMKSSSDVAKMRAIALEAFELVKRFSGSHSGEHGDGISRSEFNPIMFGEKLNTAFIKLKKILDPTDLFNPGKIVNAPKMDARDLFRYAPGYQV
;
A
#
# COMPACT_ATOMS: atom_id res chain seq x y z
N ASP A 1 3.50 -7.45 4.28
CA ASP A 1 4.75 -7.22 5.02
C ASP A 1 4.78 -7.98 6.34
N GLU A 2 5.93 -7.97 7.02
CA GLU A 2 6.16 -8.65 8.31
C GLU A 2 5.20 -8.18 9.41
N THR A 3 4.83 -6.90 9.44
CA THR A 3 3.91 -6.35 10.44
C THR A 3 2.53 -6.97 10.30
N MET A 4 2.01 -7.05 9.07
CA MET A 4 0.73 -7.70 8.80
C MET A 4 0.77 -9.20 9.15
N ILE A 5 1.87 -9.89 8.80
CA ILE A 5 2.06 -11.31 9.10
C ILE A 5 2.07 -11.55 10.63
N ALA A 6 2.82 -10.73 11.37
CA ALA A 6 2.90 -10.81 12.82
C ALA A 6 1.54 -10.57 13.48
N LEU A 7 0.79 -9.57 13.05
CA LEU A 7 -0.57 -9.30 13.55
C LEU A 7 -1.54 -10.44 13.22
N ALA A 8 -1.52 -10.96 11.99
CA ALA A 8 -2.38 -12.06 11.57
C ALA A 8 -2.14 -13.34 12.42
N ARG A 9 -0.90 -13.61 12.84
CA ARG A 9 -0.58 -14.72 13.76
C ARG A 9 -1.26 -14.60 15.14
N THR A 10 -1.62 -13.37 15.56
CA THR A 10 -2.31 -13.14 16.85
C THR A 10 -3.82 -13.23 16.75
N ILE A 11 -4.38 -13.21 15.54
CA ILE A 11 -5.82 -13.23 15.29
C ILE A 11 -6.28 -14.69 15.10
N PRO A 12 -7.15 -15.25 15.98
CA PRO A 12 -7.54 -16.65 15.92
C PRO A 12 -8.06 -17.10 14.54
N LEU A 13 -8.79 -16.23 13.84
CA LEU A 13 -9.34 -16.53 12.51
C LEU A 13 -8.26 -16.76 11.45
N PHE A 14 -7.10 -16.09 11.54
CA PHE A 14 -6.05 -16.12 10.52
C PHE A 14 -4.81 -16.91 10.95
N LYS A 15 -4.70 -17.23 12.23
CA LYS A 15 -3.52 -17.89 12.81
C LYS A 15 -3.17 -19.17 12.05
N SER A 16 -4.13 -20.09 11.88
CA SER A 16 -3.89 -21.35 11.15
C SER A 16 -3.47 -21.11 9.70
N THR A 17 -4.09 -20.16 9.00
CA THR A 17 -3.71 -19.83 7.63
C THR A 17 -2.25 -19.36 7.53
N VAL A 18 -1.81 -18.51 8.49
CA VAL A 18 -0.41 -18.06 8.51
C VAL A 18 0.53 -19.22 8.84
N GLU A 19 0.20 -20.07 9.81
CA GLU A 19 1.02 -21.23 10.19
C GLU A 19 1.16 -22.25 9.06
N ASP A 20 0.08 -22.47 8.29
CA ASP A 20 0.06 -23.41 7.17
C ASP A 20 0.89 -22.91 5.98
N TYR A 21 0.81 -21.63 5.62
CA TYR A 21 1.33 -21.13 4.35
C TYR A 21 2.50 -20.14 4.46
N VAL A 22 2.71 -19.48 5.59
CA VAL A 22 3.83 -18.57 5.79
C VAL A 22 4.93 -19.28 6.54
N LYS A 23 5.92 -19.77 5.82
CA LYS A 23 7.05 -20.49 6.41
C LYS A 23 8.17 -19.54 6.81
N GLY A 24 8.74 -19.78 8.00
CA GLY A 24 9.77 -18.91 8.57
C GLY A 24 9.26 -17.54 8.98
N ASN A 25 10.14 -16.55 8.94
CA ASN A 25 9.85 -15.14 9.27
C ASN A 25 10.23 -14.25 8.10
N PRO A 26 9.50 -14.30 6.97
CA PRO A 26 9.78 -13.44 5.82
C PRO A 26 9.41 -11.98 6.13
N ALA A 27 10.22 -11.03 5.65
CA ALA A 27 9.90 -9.61 5.72
C ALA A 27 8.67 -9.24 4.87
N ALA A 28 8.42 -10.00 3.81
CA ALA A 28 7.25 -9.87 2.96
C ALA A 28 6.91 -11.19 2.27
N ILE A 29 5.67 -11.33 1.84
CA ILE A 29 5.22 -12.43 0.97
C ILE A 29 4.58 -11.86 -0.28
N LEU A 30 4.70 -12.58 -1.39
CA LEU A 30 3.98 -12.33 -2.63
C LEU A 30 3.01 -13.48 -2.86
N VAL A 31 1.77 -13.14 -3.19
CA VAL A 31 0.79 -14.10 -3.70
C VAL A 31 0.78 -13.96 -5.22
N VAL A 32 1.08 -15.05 -5.92
CA VAL A 32 1.08 -15.10 -7.39
C VAL A 32 0.01 -16.09 -7.81
N GLU A 33 -0.91 -15.63 -8.63
CA GLU A 33 -2.02 -16.43 -9.14
C GLU A 33 -1.85 -16.63 -10.64
N PHE A 34 -2.01 -17.88 -11.09
CA PHE A 34 -2.07 -18.24 -12.50
C PHE A 34 -3.47 -18.78 -12.80
N ALA A 35 -4.13 -18.25 -13.81
CA ALA A 35 -5.49 -18.59 -14.23
C ALA A 35 -5.52 -18.82 -15.74
N GLU A 36 -4.81 -19.84 -16.19
CA GLU A 36 -4.76 -20.23 -17.60
C GLU A 36 -5.95 -21.13 -17.96
N GLU A 37 -6.15 -21.38 -19.26
CA GLU A 37 -7.25 -22.20 -19.75
C GLU A 37 -7.10 -23.68 -19.34
N SER A 38 -5.86 -24.18 -19.21
CA SER A 38 -5.60 -25.55 -18.83
C SER A 38 -4.77 -25.66 -17.53
N TRP A 39 -5.03 -26.74 -16.80
CA TRP A 39 -4.25 -27.07 -15.62
C TRP A 39 -2.77 -27.31 -15.91
N SER A 40 -2.43 -27.88 -17.04
CA SER A 40 -1.06 -28.10 -17.46
C SER A 40 -0.29 -26.79 -17.70
N GLU A 41 -0.95 -25.78 -18.22
CA GLU A 41 -0.35 -24.43 -18.39
C GLU A 41 -0.11 -23.77 -17.04
N ASN A 42 -1.05 -23.84 -16.11
CA ASN A 42 -0.86 -23.34 -14.74
C ASN A 42 0.36 -24.00 -14.08
N LEU A 43 0.48 -25.34 -14.15
CA LEU A 43 1.63 -26.07 -13.60
C LEU A 43 2.95 -25.67 -14.25
N SER A 44 2.96 -25.44 -15.57
CA SER A 44 4.12 -24.96 -16.29
C SER A 44 4.58 -23.59 -15.78
N LYS A 45 3.67 -22.67 -15.56
CA LYS A 45 3.98 -21.32 -15.00
C LYS A 45 4.46 -21.38 -13.56
N VAL A 46 3.86 -22.25 -12.73
CA VAL A 46 4.36 -22.50 -11.38
C VAL A 46 5.81 -23.02 -11.39
N LYS A 47 6.12 -23.95 -12.29
CA LYS A 47 7.51 -24.45 -12.46
C LYS A 47 8.47 -23.33 -12.86
N GLN A 48 8.11 -22.52 -13.83
CA GLN A 48 8.91 -21.36 -14.25
C GLN A 48 9.12 -20.36 -13.09
N LEU A 49 8.09 -20.08 -12.30
CA LEU A 49 8.24 -19.22 -11.12
C LEU A 49 9.24 -19.81 -10.12
N LYS A 50 9.17 -21.12 -9.83
CA LYS A 50 10.12 -21.78 -8.94
C LYS A 50 11.56 -21.65 -9.47
N GLU A 51 11.79 -21.86 -10.75
CA GLU A 51 13.11 -21.70 -11.38
C GLU A 51 13.66 -20.26 -11.25
N ILE A 52 12.79 -19.27 -11.44
CA ILE A 52 13.14 -17.84 -11.23
C ILE A 52 13.52 -17.59 -9.78
N MET A 53 12.73 -18.09 -8.83
CA MET A 53 12.99 -17.91 -7.39
C MET A 53 14.31 -18.56 -6.95
N VAL A 54 14.63 -19.76 -7.44
CA VAL A 54 15.94 -20.39 -7.22
C VAL A 54 17.08 -19.50 -7.71
N SER A 55 16.93 -18.93 -8.91
CA SER A 55 17.94 -18.03 -9.48
C SER A 55 18.15 -16.77 -8.64
N ILE A 56 17.06 -16.19 -8.10
CA ILE A 56 17.12 -15.00 -7.25
C ILE A 56 17.77 -15.35 -5.90
N ILE A 57 17.35 -16.42 -5.26
CA ILE A 57 17.83 -16.87 -3.96
C ILE A 57 19.32 -17.25 -4.02
N SER A 58 19.74 -17.91 -5.10
CA SER A 58 21.14 -18.32 -5.28
C SER A 58 22.08 -17.13 -5.51
N LYS A 59 21.58 -16.04 -6.10
CA LYS A 59 22.33 -14.80 -6.30
C LYS A 59 22.36 -13.89 -5.08
N GLY A 60 21.29 -13.86 -4.32
CA GLY A 60 21.23 -13.18 -3.03
C GLY A 60 21.67 -14.11 -1.93
N LYS A 61 22.82 -13.92 -1.32
CA LYS A 61 23.41 -14.70 -0.21
C LYS A 61 22.49 -14.90 1.01
N SER A 62 21.25 -15.40 0.80
CA SER A 62 20.27 -15.63 1.85
C SER A 62 20.45 -17.06 2.40
N GLU A 63 21.38 -17.21 3.33
CA GLU A 63 21.60 -18.47 4.08
C GLU A 63 20.33 -18.88 4.84
N ASN A 64 19.51 -17.93 5.27
CA ASN A 64 18.30 -18.15 6.07
C ASN A 64 17.19 -18.97 5.36
N LEU A 65 17.16 -19.03 4.02
CA LEU A 65 16.17 -19.81 3.28
C LEU A 65 16.53 -21.30 3.19
N LYS A 66 17.81 -21.65 3.30
CA LYS A 66 18.25 -23.05 3.28
C LYS A 66 17.89 -23.79 4.57
N GLU A 67 17.87 -23.10 5.70
CA GLU A 67 17.55 -23.69 7.01
C GLU A 67 16.04 -23.88 7.24
N SER A 68 15.19 -23.17 6.51
CA SER A 68 13.72 -23.18 6.72
C SER A 68 13.00 -24.39 6.12
N GLY A 69 13.68 -25.26 5.35
CA GLY A 69 13.06 -26.41 4.69
C GLY A 69 12.02 -26.04 3.63
N ILE A 70 11.98 -24.77 3.19
CA ILE A 70 11.08 -24.30 2.16
C ILE A 70 11.68 -24.67 0.81
N ASP A 71 10.94 -25.47 0.03
CA ASP A 71 11.33 -25.78 -1.33
C ASP A 71 11.35 -24.49 -2.17
N GLN A 72 12.56 -23.94 -2.32
CA GLN A 72 12.83 -22.78 -3.18
C GLN A 72 12.10 -21.49 -2.77
N GLY A 73 11.62 -21.35 -1.54
CA GLY A 73 10.90 -20.16 -1.05
C GLY A 73 9.49 -20.03 -1.61
N VAL A 74 8.95 -21.07 -2.27
CA VAL A 74 7.63 -21.05 -2.90
C VAL A 74 6.75 -22.13 -2.26
N VAL A 75 5.57 -21.71 -1.77
CA VAL A 75 4.51 -22.63 -1.32
C VAL A 75 3.44 -22.66 -2.41
N VAL A 76 3.15 -23.84 -2.95
CA VAL A 76 2.12 -24.02 -3.98
C VAL A 76 0.83 -24.47 -3.33
N ILE A 77 -0.28 -23.84 -3.71
CA ILE A 77 -1.61 -24.06 -3.13
C ILE A 77 -2.58 -24.35 -4.26
N GLU A 78 -2.99 -25.62 -4.36
CA GLU A 78 -3.86 -26.10 -5.44
C GLU A 78 -5.35 -26.13 -5.05
N PRO A 79 -5.74 -26.61 -3.84
CA PRO A 79 -7.15 -26.71 -3.49
C PRO A 79 -7.82 -25.34 -3.40
N SER A 80 -8.95 -25.16 -4.08
CA SER A 80 -9.72 -23.90 -4.07
C SER A 80 -10.13 -23.45 -2.66
N SER A 81 -10.42 -24.39 -1.77
CA SER A 81 -10.74 -24.08 -0.37
C SER A 81 -9.57 -23.39 0.36
N GLU A 82 -8.35 -23.84 0.10
CA GLU A 82 -7.15 -23.29 0.69
C GLU A 82 -6.77 -21.94 0.07
N GLN A 83 -6.93 -21.78 -1.24
CA GLN A 83 -6.79 -20.50 -1.94
C GLN A 83 -7.75 -19.47 -1.37
N ASN A 84 -9.00 -19.86 -1.08
CA ASN A 84 -9.99 -18.98 -0.45
C ASN A 84 -9.56 -18.50 0.94
N ARG A 85 -8.94 -19.36 1.76
CA ARG A 85 -8.44 -18.97 3.10
C ARG A 85 -7.40 -17.83 2.99
N ILE A 86 -6.50 -17.92 2.02
CA ILE A 86 -5.49 -16.88 1.77
C ILE A 86 -6.12 -15.60 1.25
N SER A 87 -7.07 -15.74 0.32
CA SER A 87 -7.81 -14.61 -0.24
C SER A 87 -8.57 -13.84 0.84
N GLU A 88 -9.25 -14.54 1.75
CA GLU A 88 -9.97 -13.92 2.87
C GLU A 88 -9.03 -13.23 3.86
N MET A 89 -7.89 -13.84 4.18
CA MET A 89 -6.86 -13.18 4.99
C MET A 89 -6.33 -11.92 4.29
N ARG A 90 -6.07 -11.99 2.98
CA ARG A 90 -5.61 -10.86 2.17
C ARG A 90 -6.64 -9.73 2.13
N LYS A 91 -7.90 -10.02 1.88
CA LYS A 91 -9.01 -9.04 1.90
C LYS A 91 -9.15 -8.36 3.27
N SER A 92 -8.87 -9.10 4.35
CA SER A 92 -8.92 -8.57 5.71
C SER A 92 -7.68 -7.77 6.13
N GLY A 93 -6.73 -7.55 5.22
CA GLY A 93 -5.44 -6.93 5.51
C GLY A 93 -5.54 -5.57 6.21
N LEU A 94 -6.46 -4.70 5.78
CA LEU A 94 -6.69 -3.42 6.43
C LEU A 94 -7.15 -3.60 7.89
N ASN A 95 -8.12 -4.48 8.14
CA ASN A 95 -8.64 -4.74 9.49
C ASN A 95 -7.54 -5.34 10.39
N ILE A 96 -6.72 -6.22 9.84
CA ILE A 96 -5.57 -6.80 10.54
C ILE A 96 -4.60 -5.69 10.97
N MET A 97 -4.24 -4.79 10.07
CA MET A 97 -3.33 -3.68 10.38
C MET A 97 -3.93 -2.70 11.39
N MET A 98 -5.23 -2.40 11.29
CA MET A 98 -5.93 -1.52 12.22
C MET A 98 -6.10 -2.13 13.63
N SER A 99 -5.84 -3.43 13.81
CA SER A 99 -5.87 -4.11 15.13
C SER A 99 -4.67 -3.77 16.03
N MET A 100 -3.69 -3.01 15.55
CA MET A 100 -2.58 -2.52 16.37
C MET A 100 -3.10 -1.84 17.65
N LYS A 101 -2.50 -2.18 18.80
CA LYS A 101 -2.96 -1.65 20.11
C LYS A 101 -2.46 -0.26 20.44
N SER A 102 -1.53 0.30 19.65
CA SER A 102 -0.97 1.63 19.87
C SER A 102 -1.96 2.76 19.56
N GLU A 103 -1.73 3.96 20.12
CA GLU A 103 -2.45 5.19 19.75
C GLU A 103 -2.14 5.64 18.32
N ALA A 104 -0.91 5.43 17.86
CA ALA A 104 -0.55 5.60 16.47
C ALA A 104 -1.14 4.47 15.62
N LYS A 105 -1.72 4.82 14.48
CA LYS A 105 -2.39 3.91 13.56
C LYS A 105 -1.87 4.09 12.14
N PRO A 106 -1.98 3.07 11.28
CA PRO A 106 -1.75 3.23 9.85
C PRO A 106 -2.71 4.28 9.26
N VAL A 107 -2.18 5.32 8.62
CA VAL A 107 -2.98 6.43 8.07
C VAL A 107 -2.91 6.42 6.54
N SER A 108 -4.08 6.47 5.90
CA SER A 108 -4.23 6.41 4.45
C SER A 108 -4.14 7.79 3.82
N PHE A 109 -2.96 8.22 3.39
CA PHE A 109 -2.78 9.48 2.65
C PHE A 109 -1.75 9.40 1.52
N VAL A 110 -0.72 8.57 1.62
CA VAL A 110 0.25 8.23 0.56
C VAL A 110 0.03 6.82 0.02
N GLU A 111 -0.99 6.15 0.47
CA GLU A 111 -1.43 4.88 -0.08
C GLU A 111 -1.98 5.09 -1.49
N ASP A 112 -1.99 4.05 -2.32
CA ASP A 112 -2.52 4.10 -3.67
C ASP A 112 -1.61 4.79 -4.71
N CYS A 113 -0.38 5.12 -4.34
CA CYS A 113 0.60 5.56 -5.32
C CYS A 113 1.01 4.42 -6.24
N ALA A 114 1.05 4.69 -7.53
CA ALA A 114 1.45 3.72 -8.55
C ALA A 114 2.63 4.23 -9.35
N VAL A 115 3.60 3.35 -9.63
CA VAL A 115 4.78 3.64 -10.45
C VAL A 115 4.99 2.54 -11.49
N PRO A 116 5.67 2.82 -12.63
CA PRO A 116 6.05 1.79 -13.57
C PRO A 116 6.86 0.68 -12.89
N LEU A 117 6.58 -0.59 -13.21
CA LEU A 117 7.17 -1.77 -12.56
C LEU A 117 8.71 -1.73 -12.42
N PRO A 118 9.48 -1.27 -13.44
CA PRO A 118 10.94 -1.19 -13.28
C PRO A 118 11.40 -0.30 -12.13
N HIS A 119 10.57 0.64 -11.67
CA HIS A 119 10.88 1.58 -10.61
C HIS A 119 10.29 1.19 -9.25
N LEU A 120 9.51 0.09 -9.17
CA LEU A 120 8.78 -0.27 -7.94
C LEU A 120 9.71 -0.46 -6.74
N ALA A 121 10.84 -1.14 -6.92
CA ALA A 121 11.80 -1.37 -5.85
C ALA A 121 12.43 -0.06 -5.37
N GLU A 122 12.91 0.78 -6.31
CA GLU A 122 13.54 2.06 -5.99
C GLU A 122 12.56 3.02 -5.32
N TYR A 123 11.31 3.07 -5.81
CA TYR A 123 10.25 3.84 -5.19
C TYR A 123 9.94 3.37 -3.76
N THR A 124 9.87 2.04 -3.54
CA THR A 124 9.65 1.46 -2.20
C THR A 124 10.77 1.83 -1.23
N HIS A 125 12.03 1.80 -1.68
CA HIS A 125 13.17 2.26 -0.88
C HIS A 125 13.06 3.75 -0.55
N GLY A 126 12.77 4.59 -1.54
CA GLY A 126 12.61 6.02 -1.34
C GLY A 126 11.51 6.39 -0.34
N LEU A 127 10.36 5.71 -0.41
CA LEU A 127 9.29 5.88 0.60
C LEU A 127 9.73 5.43 1.99
N THR A 128 10.46 4.31 2.08
CA THR A 128 10.99 3.82 3.36
C THR A 128 11.93 4.84 4.00
N ASP A 129 12.78 5.47 3.20
CA ASP A 129 13.70 6.50 3.68
C ASP A 129 12.97 7.78 4.10
N ILE A 130 11.93 8.18 3.40
CA ILE A 130 11.04 9.28 3.82
C ILE A 130 10.42 8.96 5.19
N PHE A 131 9.88 7.76 5.39
CA PHE A 131 9.27 7.40 6.69
C PHE A 131 10.31 7.41 7.82
N LYS A 132 11.50 6.83 7.60
CA LYS A 132 12.60 6.87 8.56
C LYS A 132 13.01 8.31 8.91
N LYS A 133 13.12 9.21 7.93
CA LYS A 133 13.41 10.63 8.13
C LYS A 133 12.45 11.31 9.10
N TYR A 134 11.17 10.94 9.04
CA TYR A 134 10.13 11.48 9.93
C TYR A 134 9.89 10.64 11.19
N GLY A 135 10.73 9.63 11.45
CA GLY A 135 10.67 8.80 12.65
C GLY A 135 9.41 7.94 12.72
N THR A 136 8.96 7.44 11.58
CA THR A 136 7.83 6.52 11.48
C THR A 136 8.16 5.31 10.60
N ASN A 137 7.28 4.32 10.60
CA ASN A 137 7.32 3.15 9.73
C ASN A 137 6.05 3.10 8.89
N GLY A 138 6.11 2.43 7.75
CA GLY A 138 4.94 2.12 6.93
C GLY A 138 4.47 0.69 7.15
N THR A 139 3.17 0.46 7.01
CA THR A 139 2.61 -0.86 6.75
C THR A 139 2.41 -1.03 5.25
N TRP A 140 2.79 -2.18 4.70
CA TRP A 140 2.91 -2.38 3.27
C TRP A 140 1.96 -3.45 2.76
N TYR A 141 1.21 -3.08 1.75
CA TYR A 141 0.35 -3.93 0.94
C TYR A 141 0.43 -3.45 -0.50
N ALA A 142 0.30 -4.32 -1.49
CA ALA A 142 0.49 -3.91 -2.88
C ALA A 142 -0.28 -4.78 -3.87
N HIS A 143 -0.64 -4.17 -5.01
CA HIS A 143 -0.85 -4.85 -6.27
C HIS A 143 0.44 -4.75 -7.08
N ALA A 144 1.42 -5.59 -6.72
CA ALA A 144 2.79 -5.46 -7.21
C ALA A 144 2.89 -5.60 -8.73
N SER A 145 2.04 -6.42 -9.36
CA SER A 145 2.02 -6.63 -10.82
C SER A 145 1.70 -5.38 -11.64
N VAL A 146 1.06 -4.39 -11.04
CA VAL A 146 0.71 -3.11 -11.68
C VAL A 146 1.40 -1.91 -11.01
N GLY A 147 2.35 -2.15 -10.12
CA GLY A 147 3.13 -1.10 -9.47
C GLY A 147 2.36 -0.25 -8.45
N CYS A 148 1.18 -0.68 -8.00
CA CYS A 148 0.35 0.04 -7.04
C CYS A 148 0.68 -0.38 -5.61
N LEU A 149 1.01 0.59 -4.74
CA LEU A 149 1.36 0.38 -3.34
C LEU A 149 0.30 0.97 -2.40
N HIS A 150 -0.21 0.14 -1.50
CA HIS A 150 -1.06 0.58 -0.39
C HIS A 150 -0.25 0.67 0.89
N VAL A 151 0.60 1.68 0.96
CA VAL A 151 1.45 1.91 2.12
C VAL A 151 0.84 2.94 3.06
N ARG A 152 0.84 2.63 4.35
CA ARG A 152 0.25 3.50 5.37
C ARG A 152 1.26 3.79 6.46
N PRO A 153 1.76 5.03 6.55
CA PRO A 153 2.59 5.45 7.69
C PRO A 153 1.83 5.36 9.00
N VAL A 154 2.53 4.98 10.06
CA VAL A 154 1.93 4.83 11.40
C VAL A 154 2.07 6.14 12.15
N LEU A 155 0.97 6.86 12.35
CA LEU A 155 0.93 8.20 12.96
C LEU A 155 -0.19 8.30 13.99
N ASN A 156 0.03 9.11 15.03
CA ASN A 156 -1.01 9.46 15.99
C ASN A 156 -1.73 10.75 15.55
N MET A 157 -2.87 10.61 14.92
CA MET A 157 -3.64 11.74 14.38
C MET A 157 -4.31 12.62 15.46
N LYS A 158 -4.19 12.26 16.73
CA LYS A 158 -4.54 13.15 17.86
C LYS A 158 -3.44 14.18 18.14
N SER A 159 -2.21 13.92 17.69
CA SER A 159 -1.03 14.77 17.89
C SER A 159 -0.87 15.79 16.75
N SER A 160 -0.74 17.07 17.09
CA SER A 160 -0.48 18.12 16.09
C SER A 160 0.87 17.95 15.40
N SER A 161 1.88 17.40 16.09
CA SER A 161 3.18 17.10 15.49
C SER A 161 3.09 16.01 14.42
N ASP A 162 2.27 14.97 14.64
CA ASP A 162 2.10 13.89 13.67
C ASP A 162 1.23 14.32 12.49
N VAL A 163 0.29 15.24 12.68
CA VAL A 163 -0.42 15.89 11.56
C VAL A 163 0.53 16.69 10.67
N ALA A 164 1.48 17.42 11.27
CA ALA A 164 2.52 18.14 10.50
C ALA A 164 3.43 17.15 9.75
N LYS A 165 3.83 16.02 10.39
CA LYS A 165 4.57 14.94 9.71
C LYS A 165 3.79 14.34 8.55
N MET A 166 2.48 14.10 8.71
CA MET A 166 1.61 13.58 7.65
C MET A 166 1.73 14.45 6.40
N ARG A 167 1.59 15.77 6.53
CA ARG A 167 1.71 16.70 5.39
C ARG A 167 3.11 16.68 4.77
N ALA A 168 4.15 16.69 5.59
CA ALA A 168 5.54 16.69 5.12
C ALA A 168 5.87 15.39 4.36
N ILE A 169 5.43 14.24 4.87
CA ILE A 169 5.57 12.94 4.21
C ILE A 169 4.80 12.93 2.88
N ALA A 170 3.57 13.46 2.84
CA ALA A 170 2.77 13.51 1.62
C ALA A 170 3.46 14.30 0.50
N LEU A 171 3.99 15.48 0.82
CA LEU A 171 4.72 16.32 -0.14
C LEU A 171 5.92 15.58 -0.74
N GLU A 172 6.78 15.01 0.09
CA GLU A 172 7.97 14.29 -0.38
C GLU A 172 7.60 13.00 -1.16
N ALA A 173 6.57 12.29 -0.72
CA ALA A 173 6.09 11.07 -1.40
C ALA A 173 5.51 11.39 -2.79
N PHE A 174 4.76 12.49 -2.93
CA PHE A 174 4.17 12.88 -4.22
C PHE A 174 5.22 13.45 -5.18
N GLU A 175 6.24 14.14 -4.70
CA GLU A 175 7.41 14.49 -5.50
C GLU A 175 8.17 13.25 -5.95
N LEU A 176 8.32 12.27 -5.07
CA LEU A 176 9.00 11.02 -5.39
C LEU A 176 8.23 10.24 -6.47
N VAL A 177 6.92 10.06 -6.32
CA VAL A 177 6.10 9.32 -7.31
C VAL A 177 6.10 10.02 -8.66
N LYS A 178 6.04 11.35 -8.68
CA LYS A 178 6.13 12.15 -9.91
C LYS A 178 7.48 11.98 -10.62
N ARG A 179 8.57 11.92 -9.88
CA ARG A 179 9.93 11.70 -10.42
C ARG A 179 10.04 10.36 -11.16
N PHE A 180 9.29 9.35 -10.73
CA PHE A 180 9.18 8.07 -11.43
C PHE A 180 8.08 8.03 -12.50
N SER A 181 7.52 9.19 -12.90
CA SER A 181 6.42 9.25 -13.86
C SER A 181 5.19 8.44 -13.44
N GLY A 182 4.97 8.31 -12.12
CA GLY A 182 3.86 7.61 -11.52
C GLY A 182 2.66 8.49 -11.24
N SER A 183 1.67 7.93 -10.56
CA SER A 183 0.45 8.62 -10.09
C SER A 183 0.34 8.56 -8.58
N HIS A 184 -0.08 9.65 -7.94
CA HIS A 184 -0.36 9.67 -6.49
C HIS A 184 -1.69 9.01 -6.13
N SER A 185 -2.50 8.67 -7.12
CA SER A 185 -3.72 7.88 -6.97
C SER A 185 -3.82 6.88 -8.12
N GLY A 186 -3.70 5.59 -7.81
CA GLY A 186 -3.74 4.49 -8.76
C GLY A 186 -5.16 4.04 -9.06
N GLU A 187 -5.95 3.77 -8.02
CA GLU A 187 -7.30 3.19 -8.15
C GLU A 187 -8.36 3.81 -7.22
N HIS A 188 -7.96 4.41 -6.06
CA HIS A 188 -8.93 4.86 -5.05
C HIS A 188 -9.48 6.28 -5.29
N GLY A 189 -8.87 7.07 -6.18
CA GLY A 189 -9.18 8.47 -6.42
C GLY A 189 -8.60 9.41 -5.37
N ASP A 190 -8.59 10.72 -5.68
CA ASP A 190 -7.87 11.71 -4.88
C ASP A 190 -8.57 12.07 -3.57
N GLY A 191 -9.91 12.16 -3.60
CA GLY A 191 -10.69 12.56 -2.43
C GLY A 191 -10.24 13.89 -1.83
N ILE A 192 -10.41 14.06 -0.52
CA ILE A 192 -9.93 15.23 0.22
C ILE A 192 -8.43 15.13 0.50
N SER A 193 -7.90 13.94 0.70
CA SER A 193 -6.52 13.73 1.15
C SER A 193 -5.47 13.99 0.08
N ARG A 194 -5.80 13.90 -1.21
CA ARG A 194 -4.85 14.01 -2.32
C ARG A 194 -5.16 15.13 -3.31
N SER A 195 -6.40 15.60 -3.41
CA SER A 195 -6.82 16.59 -4.42
C SER A 195 -6.06 17.92 -4.33
N GLU A 196 -5.61 18.33 -3.15
CA GLU A 196 -4.75 19.50 -2.97
C GLU A 196 -3.49 19.46 -3.85
N PHE A 197 -3.00 18.25 -4.14
CA PHE A 197 -1.74 18.03 -4.85
C PHE A 197 -1.91 17.85 -6.36
N ASN A 198 -3.14 17.92 -6.88
CA ASN A 198 -3.42 17.79 -8.31
C ASN A 198 -2.64 18.78 -9.18
N PRO A 199 -2.45 20.06 -8.81
CA PRO A 199 -1.59 20.97 -9.56
C PRO A 199 -0.13 20.48 -9.67
N ILE A 200 0.41 19.87 -8.60
CA ILE A 200 1.76 19.30 -8.58
C ILE A 200 1.84 18.09 -9.53
N MET A 201 0.84 17.22 -9.49
CA MET A 201 0.84 15.97 -10.28
C MET A 201 0.56 16.22 -11.75
N PHE A 202 -0.48 16.97 -12.07
CA PHE A 202 -0.99 17.15 -13.44
C PHE A 202 -0.58 18.45 -14.11
N GLY A 203 -0.08 19.43 -13.34
CA GLY A 203 0.27 20.76 -13.80
C GLY A 203 -0.94 21.69 -13.92
N GLU A 204 -0.67 22.99 -13.98
CA GLU A 204 -1.68 24.04 -13.94
C GLU A 204 -2.66 23.98 -15.11
N LYS A 205 -2.20 23.56 -16.30
CA LYS A 205 -3.07 23.50 -17.49
C LYS A 205 -4.21 22.50 -17.31
N LEU A 206 -3.92 21.28 -16.83
CA LEU A 206 -4.93 20.25 -16.59
C LEU A 206 -5.78 20.60 -15.37
N ASN A 207 -5.18 21.10 -14.30
CA ASN A 207 -5.91 21.54 -13.13
C ASN A 207 -6.94 22.64 -13.47
N THR A 208 -6.56 23.60 -14.28
CA THR A 208 -7.49 24.64 -14.80
C THR A 208 -8.61 24.02 -15.65
N ALA A 209 -8.31 23.01 -16.44
CA ALA A 209 -9.33 22.30 -17.23
C ALA A 209 -10.33 21.56 -16.34
N PHE A 210 -9.90 20.91 -15.26
CA PHE A 210 -10.77 20.29 -14.28
C PHE A 210 -11.70 21.28 -13.62
N ILE A 211 -11.19 22.46 -13.20
CA ILE A 211 -11.99 23.54 -12.62
C ILE A 211 -13.05 24.03 -13.61
N LYS A 212 -12.68 24.25 -14.87
CA LYS A 212 -13.62 24.69 -15.92
C LYS A 212 -14.71 23.65 -16.18
N LEU A 213 -14.33 22.37 -16.28
CA LEU A 213 -15.27 21.27 -16.47
C LEU A 213 -16.29 21.18 -15.33
N LYS A 214 -15.79 21.23 -14.07
CA LYS A 214 -16.65 21.26 -12.88
C LYS A 214 -17.64 22.43 -12.96
N LYS A 215 -17.18 23.63 -13.27
CA LYS A 215 -18.03 24.82 -13.34
C LYS A 215 -19.09 24.76 -14.45
N ILE A 216 -18.80 24.09 -15.57
CA ILE A 216 -19.78 23.91 -16.67
C ILE A 216 -20.87 22.91 -16.24
N LEU A 217 -20.49 21.77 -15.62
CA LEU A 217 -21.41 20.70 -15.29
C LEU A 217 -22.13 20.91 -13.95
N ASP A 218 -21.53 21.66 -13.04
CA ASP A 218 -22.05 21.93 -11.69
C ASP A 218 -21.74 23.39 -11.28
N PRO A 219 -22.42 24.38 -11.90
CA PRO A 219 -22.11 25.79 -11.69
C PRO A 219 -22.36 26.28 -10.27
N THR A 220 -23.20 25.59 -9.50
CA THR A 220 -23.52 25.92 -8.11
C THR A 220 -22.67 25.15 -7.08
N ASP A 221 -21.76 24.30 -7.56
CA ASP A 221 -20.88 23.46 -6.73
C ASP A 221 -21.66 22.59 -5.70
N LEU A 222 -22.78 22.03 -6.16
CA LEU A 222 -23.67 21.20 -5.34
C LEU A 222 -23.13 19.79 -5.13
N PHE A 223 -22.50 19.19 -6.16
CA PHE A 223 -22.06 17.81 -6.14
C PHE A 223 -20.61 17.69 -5.67
N ASN A 224 -20.41 17.05 -4.51
CA ASN A 224 -19.07 16.79 -3.94
C ASN A 224 -18.14 18.03 -3.92
N PRO A 225 -18.55 19.14 -3.28
CA PRO A 225 -17.73 20.35 -3.23
C PRO A 225 -16.37 20.06 -2.56
N GLY A 226 -15.31 20.71 -3.02
CA GLY A 226 -13.97 20.59 -2.46
C GLY A 226 -13.29 19.23 -2.72
N LYS A 227 -13.73 18.45 -3.73
CA LYS A 227 -13.07 17.23 -4.18
C LYS A 227 -12.64 17.36 -5.63
N ILE A 228 -11.43 16.90 -5.95
CA ILE A 228 -10.73 17.02 -7.22
C ILE A 228 -10.36 18.48 -7.54
N VAL A 229 -11.30 19.40 -7.44
CA VAL A 229 -11.10 20.86 -7.66
C VAL A 229 -11.44 21.64 -6.40
N ASN A 230 -10.72 22.75 -6.18
CA ASN A 230 -10.90 23.62 -5.01
C ASN A 230 -10.79 22.88 -3.68
N ALA A 231 -9.94 21.87 -3.62
CA ALA A 231 -9.78 21.04 -2.43
C ALA A 231 -9.22 21.84 -1.25
N PRO A 232 -9.69 21.58 -0.03
CA PRO A 232 -9.06 22.09 1.18
C PRO A 232 -7.66 21.51 1.36
N LYS A 233 -6.86 22.08 2.24
CA LYS A 233 -5.58 21.49 2.62
C LYS A 233 -5.80 20.15 3.31
N MET A 234 -4.95 19.18 3.02
CA MET A 234 -5.05 17.84 3.60
C MET A 234 -4.93 17.82 5.13
N ASP A 235 -4.30 18.85 5.69
CA ASP A 235 -4.10 19.05 7.13
C ASP A 235 -5.07 20.08 7.74
N ALA A 236 -6.16 20.43 7.03
CA ALA A 236 -7.22 21.30 7.55
C ALA A 236 -7.91 20.62 8.75
N ARG A 237 -7.66 21.15 9.94
CA ARG A 237 -8.02 20.51 11.23
C ARG A 237 -9.53 20.42 11.47
N ASP A 238 -10.31 21.28 10.88
CA ASP A 238 -11.78 21.27 10.91
C ASP A 238 -12.38 20.06 10.19
N LEU A 239 -11.62 19.41 9.30
CA LEU A 239 -12.02 18.19 8.61
C LEU A 239 -11.60 16.91 9.34
N PHE A 240 -10.84 17.02 10.44
CA PHE A 240 -10.37 15.87 11.18
C PHE A 240 -11.37 15.42 12.22
N ARG A 241 -11.41 14.10 12.46
CA ARG A 241 -12.20 13.51 13.54
C ARG A 241 -11.82 14.07 14.92
N TYR A 242 -10.55 14.42 15.10
CA TYR A 242 -10.02 14.97 16.35
C TYR A 242 -9.65 16.43 16.16
N ALA A 243 -10.34 17.32 16.89
CA ALA A 243 -10.03 18.75 16.89
C ALA A 243 -8.61 19.02 17.47
N PRO A 244 -8.01 20.19 17.19
CA PRO A 244 -6.80 20.61 17.88
C PRO A 244 -7.00 20.63 19.38
N GLY A 245 -6.05 20.05 20.13
CA GLY A 245 -6.14 19.99 21.60
C GLY A 245 -7.06 18.88 22.13
N TYR A 246 -7.52 17.94 21.29
CA TYR A 246 -8.24 16.77 21.76
C TYR A 246 -7.43 16.01 22.81
N GLN A 247 -8.05 15.71 23.94
CA GLN A 247 -7.51 14.89 25.01
C GLN A 247 -8.40 13.65 25.19
N VAL A 248 -7.78 12.53 25.53
CA VAL A 248 -8.48 11.26 25.83
C VAL A 248 -8.94 11.26 27.28
#